data_17b3462f1ce93c00febfd73fac47cfa2
#
_entry.id   17b3462f1ce93c00febfd73fac47cfa2
#
_cell.length_a   1.000
_cell.length_b   1.000
_cell.length_c   1.000
_cell.angle_alpha   90.00
_cell.angle_beta   90.00
_cell.angle_gamma   90.00
#
_symmetry.space_group_name_H-M   'P 1'
#
loop_
_entity.id
_entity.type
_entity.pdbx_description
1 polymer ?
#
loop_
_entity_poly.entity_id
_entity_poly.type
_entity_poly.pdbx_seq_one_letter_code
_entity_poly.pdbx_strand_id
1 'polypeptide(L)'
;RGKYDGKTIFINKNGEKINAKISITPTYSKSHDKEQIGYCGVTEVITEDVEVPISFSTKLIKYLAITRMPFTSASVLPLFVVAAYFYSTGNESFSHLSLTLSVFGILFAHLSTNMFNDYFDNIDGTDEGNSDYFQQLSGGSRAIELGLISIKKTKTFAIILLSVSLLFGIITIFNAHAENIIPIFLIASLGLFLGYYYTAPPIRLVSRGGLGEFSIFLAF
;
A
#
# COMPACT_ATOMS: atom_id res chain seq x y z
N ARG A 1 15.89 -15.58 23.17
CA ARG A 1 15.18 -16.54 22.31
C ARG A 1 14.34 -17.44 23.22
N GLY A 2 13.37 -16.87 23.90
CA GLY A 2 12.61 -17.51 24.94
C GLY A 2 11.11 -17.26 24.76
N LYS A 3 10.36 -17.66 25.76
CA LYS A 3 8.94 -17.37 25.88
C LYS A 3 8.71 -15.85 25.93
N TYR A 4 7.70 -15.40 25.20
CA TYR A 4 7.19 -14.03 25.29
C TYR A 4 5.83 -14.07 25.98
N ASP A 5 5.65 -13.25 27.00
CA ASP A 5 4.37 -12.99 27.63
C ASP A 5 4.14 -11.48 27.65
N GLY A 6 3.01 -11.04 27.11
CA GLY A 6 2.70 -9.61 27.01
C GLY A 6 1.22 -9.34 26.91
N LYS A 7 0.84 -8.10 27.23
CA LYS A 7 -0.51 -7.59 26.96
C LYS A 7 -0.52 -6.87 25.61
N THR A 8 -1.61 -6.98 24.89
CA THR A 8 -1.79 -6.36 23.57
C THR A 8 -3.24 -5.95 23.34
N ILE A 9 -3.47 -5.18 22.30
CA ILE A 9 -4.80 -4.79 21.86
C ILE A 9 -4.99 -5.30 20.45
N PHE A 10 -6.03 -6.10 20.23
CA PHE A 10 -6.54 -6.40 18.91
C PHE A 10 -7.61 -5.38 18.53
N ILE A 11 -7.76 -5.18 17.24
CA ILE A 11 -8.84 -4.36 16.69
C ILE A 11 -9.63 -5.27 15.76
N ASN A 12 -10.93 -5.46 16.05
CA ASN A 12 -11.78 -6.24 15.17
C ASN A 12 -12.12 -5.47 13.89
N LYS A 13 -12.76 -6.12 12.93
CA LYS A 13 -13.16 -5.53 11.65
C LYS A 13 -14.09 -4.31 11.79
N ASN A 14 -14.79 -4.18 12.90
CA ASN A 14 -15.65 -3.05 13.20
C ASN A 14 -14.90 -1.87 13.84
N GLY A 15 -13.60 -2.03 14.14
CA GLY A 15 -12.78 -1.02 14.79
C GLY A 15 -12.84 -1.03 16.31
N GLU A 16 -13.46 -2.05 16.93
CA GLU A 16 -13.54 -2.19 18.38
C GLU A 16 -12.25 -2.78 18.94
N LYS A 17 -11.82 -2.28 20.07
CA LYS A 17 -10.63 -2.75 20.78
C LYS A 17 -10.97 -3.99 21.60
N ILE A 18 -10.14 -5.01 21.48
CA ILE A 18 -10.18 -6.24 22.29
C ILE A 18 -8.85 -6.33 23.04
N ASN A 19 -8.91 -6.17 24.35
CA ASN A 19 -7.73 -6.31 25.19
C ASN A 19 -7.40 -7.79 25.37
N ALA A 20 -6.14 -8.15 25.20
CA ALA A 20 -5.71 -9.53 25.26
C ALA A 20 -4.33 -9.68 25.87
N LYS A 21 -4.08 -10.87 26.44
CA LYS A 21 -2.77 -11.34 26.85
C LYS A 21 -2.31 -12.38 25.85
N ILE A 22 -1.09 -12.22 25.35
CA ILE A 22 -0.45 -13.16 24.43
C ILE A 22 0.72 -13.84 25.13
N SER A 23 0.78 -15.16 25.00
CA SER A 23 1.92 -15.98 25.40
C SER A 23 2.45 -16.70 24.17
N ILE A 24 3.68 -16.42 23.76
CA ILE A 24 4.33 -17.06 22.62
C ILE A 24 5.47 -17.92 23.11
N THR A 25 5.46 -19.19 22.74
CA THR A 25 6.47 -20.17 23.14
C THR A 25 7.06 -20.83 21.89
N PRO A 26 8.38 -20.99 21.80
CA PRO A 26 8.99 -21.71 20.69
C PRO A 26 8.61 -23.20 20.76
N THR A 27 8.34 -23.79 19.61
CA THR A 27 8.09 -25.23 19.45
C THR A 27 9.31 -25.89 18.83
N TYR A 28 9.63 -27.08 19.29
CA TYR A 28 10.80 -27.83 18.89
C TYR A 28 10.41 -29.16 18.26
N SER A 29 11.22 -29.65 17.33
CA SER A 29 11.08 -31.00 16.80
C SER A 29 11.20 -32.05 17.88
N LYS A 30 10.49 -33.18 17.72
CA LYS A 30 10.67 -34.37 18.58
C LYS A 30 11.96 -35.13 18.27
N SER A 31 12.70 -34.73 17.25
CA SER A 31 13.99 -35.32 16.89
C SER A 31 15.05 -35.04 17.95
N HIS A 32 16.11 -35.85 17.99
CA HIS A 32 17.22 -35.71 18.95
C HIS A 32 17.90 -34.34 18.90
N ASP A 33 17.85 -33.63 17.75
CA ASP A 33 18.52 -32.35 17.55
C ASP A 33 17.74 -31.14 18.10
N LYS A 34 16.52 -31.33 18.64
CA LYS A 34 15.66 -30.27 19.20
C LYS A 34 15.65 -28.97 18.35
N GLU A 35 15.61 -29.15 17.06
CA GLU A 35 15.55 -28.00 16.14
C GLU A 35 14.24 -27.22 16.35
N GLN A 36 14.35 -25.90 16.43
CA GLN A 36 13.19 -25.04 16.57
C GLN A 36 12.41 -25.04 15.24
N ILE A 37 11.17 -25.52 15.27
CA ILE A 37 10.30 -25.69 14.11
C ILE A 37 9.24 -24.60 13.98
N GLY A 38 9.07 -23.75 15.02
CA GLY A 38 8.07 -22.68 14.98
C GLY A 38 7.82 -22.07 16.35
N TYR A 39 6.68 -21.41 16.46
CA TYR A 39 6.18 -20.82 17.69
C TYR A 39 4.72 -21.20 17.88
N CYS A 40 4.34 -21.44 19.13
CA CYS A 40 2.95 -21.60 19.54
C CYS A 40 2.53 -20.33 20.28
N GLY A 41 1.46 -19.69 19.82
CA GLY A 41 0.87 -18.52 20.47
C GLY A 41 -0.47 -18.88 21.12
N VAL A 42 -0.65 -18.50 22.37
CA VAL A 42 -1.93 -18.58 23.07
C VAL A 42 -2.39 -17.16 23.36
N THR A 43 -3.62 -16.85 23.02
CA THR A 43 -4.22 -15.53 23.26
C THR A 43 -5.42 -15.69 24.17
N GLU A 44 -5.45 -14.92 25.24
CA GLU A 44 -6.55 -14.84 26.19
C GLU A 44 -7.14 -13.43 26.16
N VAL A 45 -8.46 -13.31 25.97
CA VAL A 45 -9.15 -12.02 26.06
C VAL A 45 -9.25 -11.63 27.54
N ILE A 46 -8.85 -10.41 27.86
CA ILE A 46 -8.87 -9.87 29.21
C ILE A 46 -9.81 -8.67 29.30
N THR A 47 -10.43 -8.49 30.47
CA THR A 47 -11.32 -7.35 30.74
C THR A 47 -10.59 -6.09 31.21
N GLU A 48 -9.31 -6.26 31.58
CA GLU A 48 -8.45 -5.17 32.04
C GLU A 48 -8.09 -4.25 30.85
N ASP A 49 -8.17 -2.94 31.06
CA ASP A 49 -7.81 -1.98 30.02
C ASP A 49 -6.28 -1.97 29.80
N VAL A 50 -5.87 -2.13 28.57
CA VAL A 50 -4.46 -2.26 28.19
C VAL A 50 -4.03 -1.04 27.40
N GLU A 51 -3.11 -0.27 27.93
CA GLU A 51 -2.40 0.77 27.19
C GLU A 51 -1.11 0.20 26.59
N VAL A 52 -1.05 0.09 25.27
CA VAL A 52 0.17 -0.26 24.56
C VAL A 52 0.79 0.99 23.98
N PRO A 53 1.91 1.48 24.51
CA PRO A 53 2.58 2.65 23.95
C PRO A 53 3.13 2.30 22.56
N ILE A 54 2.52 2.85 21.52
CA ILE A 54 2.97 2.66 20.14
C ILE A 54 3.97 3.77 19.81
N SER A 55 5.23 3.39 19.60
CA SER A 55 6.28 4.32 19.22
C SER A 55 5.99 4.97 17.85
N PHE A 56 6.57 6.14 17.59
CA PHE A 56 6.45 6.80 16.29
C PHE A 56 6.97 5.90 15.15
N SER A 57 8.10 5.22 15.37
CA SER A 57 8.66 4.29 14.38
C SER A 57 7.72 3.15 14.05
N THR A 58 7.05 2.57 15.04
CA THR A 58 6.05 1.51 14.82
C THR A 58 4.86 2.02 14.01
N LYS A 59 4.39 3.25 14.29
CA LYS A 59 3.34 3.88 13.49
C LYS A 59 3.78 4.11 12.04
N LEU A 60 5.00 4.62 11.85
CA LEU A 60 5.56 4.85 10.53
C LEU A 60 5.67 3.54 9.72
N ILE A 61 6.30 2.52 10.31
CA ILE A 61 6.43 1.19 9.68
C ILE A 61 5.05 0.63 9.30
N LYS A 62 4.06 0.76 10.18
CA LYS A 62 2.69 0.35 9.90
C LYS A 62 2.15 1.05 8.64
N TYR A 63 2.25 2.38 8.55
CA TYR A 63 1.74 3.11 7.38
C TYR A 63 2.51 2.79 6.09
N LEU A 64 3.83 2.59 6.17
CA LEU A 64 4.63 2.13 5.04
C LEU A 64 4.19 0.73 4.55
N ALA A 65 3.88 -0.17 5.49
CA ALA A 65 3.42 -1.52 5.19
C ALA A 65 2.02 -1.52 4.55
N ILE A 66 1.04 -0.84 5.15
CA ILE A 66 -0.34 -0.83 4.64
C ILE A 66 -0.48 -0.11 3.30
N THR A 67 0.38 0.87 3.00
CA THR A 67 0.41 1.54 1.68
C THR A 67 1.23 0.78 0.66
N ARG A 68 1.90 -0.31 1.06
CA ARG A 68 2.79 -1.09 0.20
C ARG A 68 3.89 -0.22 -0.41
N MET A 69 4.43 0.70 0.39
CA MET A 69 5.43 1.69 -0.03
C MET A 69 6.61 1.11 -0.84
N PRO A 70 7.21 -0.05 -0.53
CA PRO A 70 8.30 -0.60 -1.33
C PRO A 70 7.96 -0.84 -2.81
N PHE A 71 6.69 -1.13 -3.13
CA PHE A 71 6.27 -1.36 -4.51
C PHE A 71 6.22 -0.09 -5.36
N THR A 72 6.22 1.10 -4.74
CA THR A 72 6.28 2.36 -5.48
C THR A 72 7.56 2.54 -6.28
N SER A 73 8.60 1.76 -5.96
CA SER A 73 9.85 1.74 -6.75
C SER A 73 9.59 1.43 -8.22
N ALA A 74 8.63 0.55 -8.53
CA ALA A 74 8.27 0.22 -9.90
C ALA A 74 7.80 1.45 -10.71
N SER A 75 7.08 2.39 -10.07
CA SER A 75 6.61 3.61 -10.71
C SER A 75 7.62 4.75 -10.70
N VAL A 76 8.48 4.81 -9.67
CA VAL A 76 9.38 5.95 -9.47
C VAL A 76 10.73 5.76 -10.17
N LEU A 77 11.27 4.53 -10.20
CA LEU A 77 12.57 4.27 -10.83
C LEU A 77 12.61 4.65 -12.33
N PRO A 78 11.59 4.38 -13.16
CA PRO A 78 11.59 4.80 -14.56
C PRO A 78 11.78 6.31 -14.74
N LEU A 79 11.22 7.12 -13.84
CA LEU A 79 11.40 8.58 -13.89
C LEU A 79 12.86 8.98 -13.70
N PHE A 80 13.56 8.34 -12.79
CA PHE A 80 14.99 8.60 -12.59
C PHE A 80 15.84 8.15 -13.76
N VAL A 81 15.49 7.04 -14.42
CA VAL A 81 16.17 6.59 -15.64
C VAL A 81 16.02 7.61 -16.76
N VAL A 82 14.79 8.09 -17.01
CA VAL A 82 14.52 9.13 -18.02
C VAL A 82 15.22 10.43 -17.64
N ALA A 83 15.16 10.84 -16.38
CA ALA A 83 15.81 12.05 -15.90
C ALA A 83 17.35 11.98 -16.07
N ALA A 84 17.97 10.85 -15.76
CA ALA A 84 19.39 10.65 -15.95
C ALA A 84 19.79 10.75 -17.44
N TYR A 85 18.97 10.20 -18.33
CA TYR A 85 19.18 10.31 -19.78
C TYR A 85 19.15 11.79 -20.23
N PHE A 86 18.09 12.54 -19.90
CA PHE A 86 17.97 13.94 -20.27
C PHE A 86 19.08 14.81 -19.67
N TYR A 87 19.44 14.55 -18.41
CA TYR A 87 20.53 15.25 -17.76
C TYR A 87 21.88 14.97 -18.43
N SER A 88 22.18 13.71 -18.77
CA SER A 88 23.43 13.30 -19.40
C SER A 88 23.60 13.84 -20.84
N THR A 89 22.50 14.06 -21.55
CA THR A 89 22.50 14.62 -22.91
C THR A 89 22.57 16.15 -22.93
N GLY A 90 22.60 16.80 -21.76
CA GLY A 90 22.63 18.27 -21.68
C GLY A 90 21.35 18.91 -22.22
N ASN A 91 20.20 18.25 -22.13
CA ASN A 91 18.93 18.79 -22.60
C ASN A 91 18.53 20.02 -21.80
N GLU A 92 18.50 21.18 -22.45
CA GLU A 92 18.17 22.47 -21.83
C GLU A 92 16.76 22.53 -21.25
N SER A 93 15.83 21.66 -21.71
CA SER A 93 14.49 21.56 -21.19
C SER A 93 14.39 20.72 -19.91
N PHE A 94 15.49 20.16 -19.42
CA PHE A 94 15.49 19.39 -18.17
C PHE A 94 15.25 20.31 -16.97
N SER A 95 14.22 19.99 -16.17
CA SER A 95 13.85 20.76 -14.98
C SER A 95 13.85 19.86 -13.73
N HIS A 96 14.71 20.19 -12.78
CA HIS A 96 14.69 19.54 -11.46
C HIS A 96 13.36 19.70 -10.73
N LEU A 97 12.71 20.84 -10.89
CA LEU A 97 11.39 21.08 -10.29
C LEU A 97 10.34 20.14 -10.90
N SER A 98 10.28 20.03 -12.22
CA SER A 98 9.35 19.13 -12.90
C SER A 98 9.58 17.68 -12.53
N LEU A 99 10.85 17.25 -12.43
CA LEU A 99 11.20 15.90 -11.94
C LEU A 99 10.66 15.67 -10.52
N THR A 100 10.94 16.60 -9.60
CA THR A 100 10.52 16.50 -8.22
C THR A 100 8.99 16.41 -8.09
N LEU A 101 8.27 17.30 -8.78
CA LEU A 101 6.81 17.31 -8.79
C LEU A 101 6.24 16.00 -9.37
N SER A 102 6.83 15.48 -10.44
CA SER A 102 6.42 14.22 -11.07
C SER A 102 6.67 13.02 -10.13
N VAL A 103 7.83 12.97 -9.48
CA VAL A 103 8.16 11.90 -8.50
C VAL A 103 7.14 11.87 -7.38
N PHE A 104 6.83 13.00 -6.74
CA PHE A 104 5.84 13.04 -5.67
C PHE A 104 4.42 12.79 -6.19
N GLY A 105 4.06 13.34 -7.34
CA GLY A 105 2.75 13.11 -7.97
C GLY A 105 2.49 11.62 -8.19
N ILE A 106 3.42 10.92 -8.85
CA ILE A 106 3.32 9.48 -9.14
C ILE A 106 3.41 8.64 -7.87
N LEU A 107 4.29 8.99 -6.93
CA LEU A 107 4.39 8.32 -5.65
C LEU A 107 3.04 8.30 -4.92
N PHE A 108 2.41 9.46 -4.74
CA PHE A 108 1.13 9.55 -4.06
C PHE A 108 -0.02 8.93 -4.86
N ALA A 109 0.01 8.96 -6.19
CA ALA A 109 -0.94 8.24 -7.04
C ALA A 109 -0.86 6.73 -6.80
N HIS A 110 0.35 6.17 -6.80
CA HIS A 110 0.58 4.74 -6.55
C HIS A 110 0.11 4.32 -5.15
N LEU A 111 0.50 5.08 -4.12
CA LEU A 111 0.05 4.81 -2.75
C LEU A 111 -1.48 4.87 -2.63
N SER A 112 -2.12 5.84 -3.29
CA SER A 112 -3.58 5.95 -3.35
C SER A 112 -4.21 4.74 -4.01
N THR A 113 -3.69 4.31 -5.16
CA THR A 113 -4.15 3.11 -5.88
C THR A 113 -4.09 1.88 -5.00
N ASN A 114 -2.99 1.66 -4.29
CA ASN A 114 -2.86 0.54 -3.36
C ASN A 114 -3.93 0.56 -2.27
N MET A 115 -4.21 1.74 -1.70
CA MET A 115 -5.24 1.89 -0.67
C MET A 115 -6.66 1.70 -1.23
N PHE A 116 -6.94 2.15 -2.46
CA PHE A 116 -8.22 1.89 -3.12
C PHE A 116 -8.39 0.40 -3.47
N ASN A 117 -7.32 -0.27 -3.89
CA ASN A 117 -7.36 -1.70 -4.14
C ASN A 117 -7.76 -2.46 -2.86
N ASP A 118 -7.06 -2.22 -1.74
CA ASP A 118 -7.40 -2.85 -0.47
C ASP A 118 -8.84 -2.53 -0.03
N TYR A 119 -9.31 -1.30 -0.26
CA TYR A 119 -10.67 -0.90 0.07
C TYR A 119 -11.73 -1.66 -0.74
N PHE A 120 -11.57 -1.73 -2.08
CA PHE A 120 -12.53 -2.39 -2.95
C PHE A 120 -12.48 -3.91 -2.83
N ASP A 121 -11.29 -4.51 -2.71
CA ASP A 121 -11.12 -5.95 -2.54
C ASP A 121 -11.76 -6.45 -1.24
N ASN A 122 -11.69 -5.65 -0.17
CA ASN A 122 -12.38 -5.95 1.08
C ASN A 122 -13.91 -5.85 0.94
N ILE A 123 -14.45 -4.82 0.23
CA ILE A 123 -15.90 -4.69 0.01
C ILE A 123 -16.46 -5.84 -0.82
N ASP A 124 -15.71 -6.27 -1.82
CA ASP A 124 -16.14 -7.30 -2.76
C ASP A 124 -15.92 -8.73 -2.25
N GLY A 125 -15.30 -8.87 -1.06
CA GLY A 125 -15.00 -10.17 -0.45
C GLY A 125 -13.91 -10.97 -1.16
N THR A 126 -13.15 -10.35 -2.06
CA THR A 126 -12.05 -11.00 -2.80
C THR A 126 -10.98 -11.51 -1.83
N ASP A 127 -10.69 -10.74 -0.80
CA ASP A 127 -9.70 -11.09 0.23
C ASP A 127 -10.18 -12.23 1.14
N GLU A 128 -11.49 -12.34 1.42
CA GLU A 128 -12.06 -13.43 2.25
C GLU A 128 -11.99 -14.79 1.54
N GLY A 129 -12.05 -14.81 0.21
CA GLY A 129 -11.99 -16.02 -0.62
C GLY A 129 -10.59 -16.60 -0.79
N ASN A 130 -9.55 -15.85 -0.44
CA ASN A 130 -8.16 -16.25 -0.67
C ASN A 130 -7.53 -16.78 0.62
N SER A 131 -7.51 -18.12 0.77
CA SER A 131 -6.95 -18.81 1.95
C SER A 131 -5.41 -18.92 1.95
N ASP A 132 -4.75 -18.58 0.86
CA ASP A 132 -3.29 -18.68 0.73
C ASP A 132 -2.59 -17.52 1.45
N TYR A 133 -2.29 -17.77 2.72
CA TYR A 133 -1.77 -16.78 3.66
C TYR A 133 -0.36 -16.26 3.35
N PHE A 134 0.38 -16.87 2.43
CA PHE A 134 1.81 -16.61 2.23
C PHE A 134 2.17 -15.60 1.14
N GLN A 135 1.21 -15.02 0.43
CA GLN A 135 1.54 -14.17 -0.72
C GLN A 135 1.43 -12.67 -0.41
N GLN A 136 2.32 -12.18 0.43
CA GLN A 136 2.53 -10.73 0.57
C GLN A 136 2.97 -10.03 -0.73
N LEU A 137 3.30 -10.80 -1.77
CA LEU A 137 3.82 -10.30 -3.05
C LEU A 137 2.75 -10.22 -4.15
N SER A 138 1.58 -10.85 -4.01
CA SER A 138 0.58 -10.97 -5.09
C SER A 138 -0.87 -10.70 -4.68
N GLY A 139 -1.13 -10.18 -3.52
CA GLY A 139 -2.47 -9.82 -3.03
C GLY A 139 -2.47 -8.41 -2.43
N GLY A 140 -3.60 -7.92 -1.98
CA GLY A 140 -3.72 -6.71 -1.19
C GLY A 140 -2.86 -6.75 0.07
N SER A 141 -2.74 -5.62 0.79
CA SER A 141 -2.00 -5.59 2.05
C SER A 141 -2.67 -6.41 3.16
N ARG A 142 -3.95 -6.80 2.96
CA ARG A 142 -4.83 -7.43 3.95
C ARG A 142 -4.89 -6.67 5.28
N ALA A 143 -4.53 -5.39 5.24
CA ALA A 143 -4.42 -4.56 6.43
C ALA A 143 -5.76 -4.39 7.15
N ILE A 144 -6.87 -4.42 6.42
CA ILE A 144 -8.22 -4.32 6.97
C ILE A 144 -8.57 -5.61 7.70
N GLU A 145 -8.33 -6.77 7.11
CA GLU A 145 -8.60 -8.08 7.71
C GLU A 145 -7.74 -8.33 8.94
N LEU A 146 -6.47 -7.91 8.90
CA LEU A 146 -5.55 -7.98 10.03
C LEU A 146 -5.85 -6.94 11.12
N GLY A 147 -6.89 -6.11 10.97
CA GLY A 147 -7.26 -5.08 11.95
C GLY A 147 -6.23 -3.95 12.08
N LEU A 148 -5.31 -3.82 11.13
CA LEU A 148 -4.30 -2.75 11.16
C LEU A 148 -4.90 -1.38 10.87
N ILE A 149 -5.95 -1.34 10.03
CA ILE A 149 -6.67 -0.13 9.67
C ILE A 149 -8.14 -0.48 9.41
N SER A 150 -9.07 0.40 9.79
CA SER A 150 -10.48 0.18 9.48
C SER A 150 -10.81 0.55 8.04
N ILE A 151 -11.81 -0.11 7.44
CA ILE A 151 -12.27 0.14 6.06
C ILE A 151 -12.56 1.62 5.79
N LYS A 152 -13.19 2.31 6.75
CA LYS A 152 -13.48 3.75 6.65
C LYS A 152 -12.19 4.58 6.59
N LYS A 153 -11.20 4.27 7.43
CA LYS A 153 -9.90 4.96 7.43
C LYS A 153 -9.11 4.66 6.16
N THR A 154 -9.18 3.44 5.63
CA THR A 154 -8.56 3.05 4.36
C THR A 154 -9.07 3.93 3.23
N LYS A 155 -10.39 4.06 3.07
CA LYS A 155 -11.00 4.94 2.07
C LYS A 155 -10.58 6.39 2.23
N THR A 156 -10.66 6.91 3.46
CA THR A 156 -10.29 8.32 3.74
C THR A 156 -8.82 8.56 3.40
N PHE A 157 -7.94 7.64 3.77
CA PHE A 157 -6.52 7.76 3.49
C PHE A 157 -6.22 7.66 1.99
N ALA A 158 -6.89 6.77 1.25
CA ALA A 158 -6.80 6.72 -0.21
C ALA A 158 -7.18 8.05 -0.85
N ILE A 159 -8.28 8.68 -0.42
CA ILE A 159 -8.72 9.98 -0.94
C ILE A 159 -7.70 11.08 -0.61
N ILE A 160 -7.14 11.11 0.58
CA ILE A 160 -6.11 12.10 0.96
C ILE A 160 -4.89 11.95 0.04
N LEU A 161 -4.39 10.72 -0.15
CA LEU A 161 -3.23 10.46 -1.01
C LEU A 161 -3.52 10.86 -2.47
N LEU A 162 -4.73 10.57 -2.98
CA LEU A 162 -5.16 11.01 -4.31
C LEU A 162 -5.18 12.53 -4.41
N SER A 163 -5.74 13.21 -3.41
CA SER A 163 -5.80 14.68 -3.40
C SER A 163 -4.42 15.32 -3.41
N VAL A 164 -3.47 14.74 -2.67
CA VAL A 164 -2.06 15.19 -2.68
C VAL A 164 -1.43 14.94 -4.05
N SER A 165 -1.66 13.78 -4.66
CA SER A 165 -1.18 13.48 -6.02
C SER A 165 -1.72 14.48 -7.04
N LEU A 166 -3.03 14.76 -6.99
CA LEU A 166 -3.68 15.75 -7.87
C LEU A 166 -3.08 17.15 -7.68
N LEU A 167 -2.79 17.54 -6.46
CA LEU A 167 -2.13 18.81 -6.17
C LEU A 167 -0.77 18.91 -6.87
N PHE A 168 0.07 17.87 -6.75
CA PHE A 168 1.35 17.84 -7.47
C PHE A 168 1.16 17.85 -8.99
N GLY A 169 0.18 17.12 -9.51
CA GLY A 169 -0.17 17.13 -10.93
C GLY A 169 -0.58 18.51 -11.43
N ILE A 170 -1.42 19.22 -10.68
CA ILE A 170 -1.84 20.59 -11.00
C ILE A 170 -0.63 21.52 -11.00
N ILE A 171 0.24 21.47 -9.98
CA ILE A 171 1.45 22.30 -9.94
C ILE A 171 2.38 21.97 -11.12
N THR A 172 2.48 20.69 -11.51
CA THR A 172 3.24 20.28 -12.70
C THR A 172 2.70 20.93 -13.96
N ILE A 173 1.38 20.94 -14.15
CA ILE A 173 0.74 21.57 -15.31
C ILE A 173 1.02 23.08 -15.35
N PHE A 174 0.93 23.77 -14.22
CA PHE A 174 1.22 25.22 -14.16
C PHE A 174 2.69 25.57 -14.43
N ASN A 175 3.61 24.60 -14.23
CA ASN A 175 5.04 24.78 -14.53
C ASN A 175 5.44 24.20 -15.90
N ALA A 176 4.50 23.61 -16.65
CA ALA A 176 4.76 23.05 -17.96
C ALA A 176 4.71 24.11 -19.05
N HIS A 177 5.47 23.90 -20.14
CA HIS A 177 5.30 24.68 -21.37
C HIS A 177 3.91 24.40 -21.97
N ALA A 178 3.31 25.41 -22.58
CA ALA A 178 1.94 25.36 -23.11
C ALA A 178 1.67 24.15 -24.03
N GLU A 179 2.65 23.80 -24.84
CA GLU A 179 2.61 22.65 -25.77
C GLU A 179 2.53 21.27 -25.02
N ASN A 180 3.00 21.20 -23.80
CA ASN A 180 3.04 19.97 -23.02
C ASN A 180 1.82 19.80 -22.09
N ILE A 181 0.98 20.79 -21.91
CA ILE A 181 -0.16 20.75 -20.99
C ILE A 181 -1.13 19.62 -21.37
N ILE A 182 -1.52 19.53 -22.64
CA ILE A 182 -2.47 18.51 -23.11
C ILE A 182 -1.89 17.09 -22.96
N PRO A 183 -0.66 16.79 -23.44
CA PRO A 183 -0.06 15.48 -23.21
C PRO A 183 0.04 15.10 -21.73
N ILE A 184 0.48 15.99 -20.85
CA ILE A 184 0.57 15.75 -19.41
C ILE A 184 -0.81 15.42 -18.85
N PHE A 185 -1.82 16.22 -19.19
CA PHE A 185 -3.19 16.00 -18.71
C PHE A 185 -3.76 14.65 -19.16
N LEU A 186 -3.56 14.27 -20.43
CA LEU A 186 -4.05 13.01 -20.98
C LEU A 186 -3.37 11.80 -20.32
N ILE A 187 -2.04 11.84 -20.19
CA ILE A 187 -1.27 10.75 -19.56
C ILE A 187 -1.65 10.61 -18.08
N ALA A 188 -1.70 11.71 -17.34
CA ALA A 188 -2.10 11.70 -15.94
C ALA A 188 -3.53 11.19 -15.75
N SER A 189 -4.48 11.63 -16.59
CA SER A 189 -5.87 11.17 -16.56
C SER A 189 -5.99 9.68 -16.86
N LEU A 190 -5.23 9.19 -17.85
CA LEU A 190 -5.19 7.76 -18.17
C LEU A 190 -4.62 6.95 -16.98
N GLY A 191 -3.51 7.38 -16.40
CA GLY A 191 -2.90 6.71 -15.26
C GLY A 191 -3.84 6.64 -14.04
N LEU A 192 -4.51 7.76 -13.72
CA LEU A 192 -5.49 7.81 -12.63
C LEU A 192 -6.72 6.94 -12.95
N PHE A 193 -7.19 6.93 -14.18
CA PHE A 193 -8.28 6.06 -14.62
C PHE A 193 -7.92 4.58 -14.46
N LEU A 194 -6.78 4.16 -14.97
CA LEU A 194 -6.30 2.79 -14.86
C LEU A 194 -6.10 2.39 -13.40
N GLY A 195 -5.45 3.24 -12.59
CA GLY A 195 -5.20 2.97 -11.17
C GLY A 195 -6.49 2.85 -10.36
N TYR A 196 -7.45 3.75 -10.54
CA TYR A 196 -8.71 3.72 -9.79
C TYR A 196 -9.60 2.55 -10.24
N TYR A 197 -9.86 2.43 -11.55
CA TYR A 197 -10.75 1.40 -12.09
C TYR A 197 -10.10 0.03 -12.21
N TYR A 198 -8.87 -0.13 -11.77
CA TYR A 198 -8.26 -1.44 -11.65
C TYR A 198 -9.12 -2.36 -10.78
N THR A 199 -9.54 -1.89 -9.60
CA THR A 199 -10.41 -2.63 -8.66
C THR A 199 -11.78 -2.00 -8.47
N ALA A 200 -11.96 -0.69 -8.75
CA ALA A 200 -13.21 0.02 -8.50
C ALA A 200 -14.35 -0.42 -9.43
N PRO A 201 -15.57 -0.64 -8.89
CA PRO A 201 -16.75 -0.83 -9.71
C PRO A 201 -17.11 0.48 -10.46
N PRO A 202 -17.83 0.41 -11.58
CA PRO A 202 -18.38 -0.79 -12.22
C PRO A 202 -17.40 -1.48 -13.17
N ILE A 203 -16.22 -0.89 -13.45
CA ILE A 203 -15.32 -1.38 -14.49
C ILE A 203 -14.51 -2.59 -14.01
N ARG A 204 -13.80 -2.50 -12.86
CA ARG A 204 -13.00 -3.57 -12.27
C ARG A 204 -12.12 -4.29 -13.30
N LEU A 205 -11.13 -3.60 -13.85
CA LEU A 205 -10.28 -4.13 -14.92
C LEU A 205 -9.60 -5.45 -14.53
N VAL A 206 -9.22 -5.61 -13.26
CA VAL A 206 -8.59 -6.83 -12.71
C VAL A 206 -9.46 -8.08 -12.87
N SER A 207 -10.79 -7.94 -12.84
CA SER A 207 -11.72 -9.07 -12.96
C SER A 207 -12.13 -9.40 -14.39
N ARG A 208 -11.58 -8.70 -15.38
CA ARG A 208 -11.97 -8.83 -16.78
C ARG A 208 -10.82 -9.43 -17.58
N GLY A 209 -10.86 -10.74 -17.80
CA GLY A 209 -9.86 -11.56 -18.51
C GLY A 209 -8.88 -10.81 -19.41
N GLY A 210 -7.62 -10.68 -18.98
CA GLY A 210 -6.54 -9.99 -19.70
C GLY A 210 -6.51 -8.48 -19.57
N LEU A 211 -7.61 -7.80 -19.18
CA LEU A 211 -7.62 -6.34 -19.05
C LEU A 211 -6.85 -5.86 -17.81
N GLY A 212 -6.78 -6.67 -16.76
CA GLY A 212 -5.96 -6.37 -15.59
C GLY A 212 -4.47 -6.31 -15.95
N GLU A 213 -3.97 -7.34 -16.62
CA GLU A 213 -2.59 -7.44 -17.08
C GLU A 213 -2.25 -6.33 -18.08
N PHE A 214 -3.17 -6.07 -19.02
CA PHE A 214 -3.01 -4.98 -19.98
C PHE A 214 -2.96 -3.60 -19.30
N SER A 215 -3.76 -3.40 -18.25
CA SER A 215 -3.74 -2.15 -17.48
C SER A 215 -2.41 -1.96 -16.75
N ILE A 216 -1.85 -3.03 -16.19
CA ILE A 216 -0.53 -3.01 -15.56
C ILE A 216 0.54 -2.69 -16.61
N PHE A 217 0.51 -3.37 -17.76
CA PHE A 217 1.44 -3.10 -18.87
C PHE A 217 1.41 -1.63 -19.33
N LEU A 218 0.23 -1.00 -19.37
CA LEU A 218 0.11 0.42 -19.76
C LEU A 218 0.56 1.38 -18.65
N ALA A 219 0.50 0.96 -17.39
CA ALA A 219 0.81 1.81 -16.24
C ALA A 219 2.31 1.84 -15.90
N PHE A 220 3.07 0.82 -16.33
CA PHE A 220 4.50 0.63 -16.09
C PHE A 220 5.29 0.45 -17.39
#